data_baecf241512bc331a17ee45bdc9876bf
#
_entry.id   baecf241512bc331a17ee45bdc9876bf
#
_cell.length_a   1.000
_cell.length_b   1.000
_cell.length_c   1.000
_cell.angle_alpha   90.00
_cell.angle_beta   90.00
_cell.angle_gamma   90.00
#
_symmetry.space_group_name_H-M   'P 1'
#
loop_
_entity.id
_entity.type
_entity.pdbx_description
1 polymer ?
#
loop_
_entity_poly.entity_id
_entity_poly.type
_entity_poly.pdbx_seq_one_letter_code
_entity_poly.pdbx_strand_id
1 'polypeptide(L)'
;VNTIPFFIFYSMFGMQRVGDLVWAAADMRTRGFLLGGTAGRTTLAGEGLQHQDGHSHLLALPVPNLLAYDPAYAHEIAVILQDGIKRMYGDGESIFYYLTVMNEQYAQPAMPEGAREGILKGLYKLAPAPNPKAKLKAQLLGSGAILPEVLKAQALLAEKYKVAADVWSVTSYTQLYRDGNACDRWNLLHPGEAPRRPWITQCLADAPG
;
A
#
# COMPACT_ATOMS: atom_id res chain seq x y z
N VAL A 1 10.12 -18.68 23.17
CA VAL A 1 8.82 -18.02 23.41
C VAL A 1 8.10 -17.95 22.08
N ASN A 2 6.90 -18.55 21.99
CA ASN A 2 6.10 -18.54 20.77
C ASN A 2 5.29 -17.23 20.70
N THR A 3 5.97 -16.12 20.34
CA THR A 3 5.32 -14.81 20.18
C THR A 3 5.50 -14.30 18.76
N ILE A 4 4.49 -13.57 18.26
CA ILE A 4 4.58 -12.83 17.01
C ILE A 4 5.09 -11.43 17.35
N PRO A 5 6.30 -11.03 16.92
CA PRO A 5 6.85 -9.73 17.26
C PRO A 5 6.19 -8.62 16.43
N PHE A 6 5.80 -7.55 17.12
CA PHE A 6 5.44 -6.27 16.54
C PHE A 6 6.41 -5.23 17.10
N PHE A 7 7.20 -4.62 16.23
CA PHE A 7 8.15 -3.59 16.60
C PHE A 7 7.73 -2.25 16.00
N ILE A 8 7.43 -1.29 16.87
CA ILE A 8 6.97 0.04 16.45
C ILE A 8 8.07 1.09 16.60
N PHE A 9 8.18 1.97 15.60
CA PHE A 9 9.09 3.10 15.58
C PHE A 9 8.46 4.24 14.74
N TYR A 10 9.01 5.45 14.81
CA TYR A 10 8.65 6.51 13.86
C TYR A 10 9.04 6.10 12.45
N SER A 11 8.09 6.16 11.51
CA SER A 11 8.22 5.58 10.17
C SER A 11 9.50 6.02 9.44
N MET A 12 9.71 7.31 9.29
CA MET A 12 10.88 7.84 8.59
C MET A 12 12.18 7.65 9.39
N PHE A 13 12.18 8.03 10.67
CA PHE A 13 13.34 7.86 11.52
C PHE A 13 13.75 6.41 11.70
N GLY A 14 12.77 5.52 11.88
CA GLY A 14 13.03 4.11 12.05
C GLY A 14 13.81 3.57 10.86
N MET A 15 13.27 3.69 9.67
CA MET A 15 13.91 3.18 8.46
C MET A 15 15.28 3.82 8.19
N GLN A 16 15.46 5.11 8.49
CA GLN A 16 16.76 5.76 8.34
C GLN A 16 17.79 5.31 9.38
N ARG A 17 17.38 5.10 10.64
CA ARG A 17 18.31 4.85 11.76
C ARG A 17 18.55 3.38 12.04
N VAL A 18 17.59 2.51 11.68
CA VAL A 18 17.69 1.06 11.91
C VAL A 18 17.75 0.26 10.62
N GLY A 19 18.03 0.91 9.48
CA GLY A 19 18.09 0.26 8.18
C GLY A 19 19.02 -0.95 8.15
N ASP A 20 20.20 -0.84 8.75
CA ASP A 20 21.16 -1.96 8.86
C ASP A 20 20.58 -3.14 9.66
N LEU A 21 19.79 -2.86 10.71
CA LEU A 21 19.11 -3.91 11.48
C LEU A 21 17.94 -4.53 10.69
N VAL A 22 17.30 -3.77 9.82
CA VAL A 22 16.29 -4.32 8.90
C VAL A 22 16.93 -5.29 7.92
N TRP A 23 18.11 -4.96 7.36
CA TRP A 23 18.88 -5.88 6.53
C TRP A 23 19.36 -7.10 7.31
N ALA A 24 19.86 -6.93 8.53
CA ALA A 24 20.25 -8.04 9.41
C ALA A 24 19.04 -8.96 9.72
N ALA A 25 17.85 -8.40 9.97
CA ALA A 25 16.62 -9.16 10.16
C ALA A 25 16.25 -9.97 8.91
N ALA A 26 16.46 -9.39 7.71
CA ALA A 26 16.24 -10.07 6.45
C ALA A 26 17.18 -11.29 6.27
N ASP A 27 18.48 -11.11 6.54
CA ASP A 27 19.49 -12.17 6.47
C ASP A 27 19.21 -13.30 7.47
N MET A 28 18.81 -12.95 8.68
CA MET A 28 18.43 -13.91 9.73
C MET A 28 17.08 -14.60 9.48
N ARG A 29 16.38 -14.26 8.40
CA ARG A 29 15.04 -14.76 8.09
C ARG A 29 14.03 -14.53 9.22
N THR A 30 14.13 -13.38 9.86
CA THR A 30 13.22 -12.96 10.92
C THR A 30 11.79 -12.85 10.39
N ARG A 31 10.82 -13.21 11.24
CA ARG A 31 9.39 -13.11 10.93
C ARG A 31 8.74 -12.16 11.93
N GLY A 32 7.86 -11.30 11.46
CA GLY A 32 7.15 -10.32 12.30
C GLY A 32 6.75 -9.08 11.55
N PHE A 33 6.34 -8.08 12.29
CA PHE A 33 5.82 -6.82 11.76
C PHE A 33 6.61 -5.63 12.31
N LEU A 34 7.11 -4.81 11.39
CA LEU A 34 7.62 -3.49 11.68
C LEU A 34 6.48 -2.48 11.45
N LEU A 35 6.18 -1.66 12.44
CA LEU A 35 5.15 -0.64 12.35
C LEU A 35 5.80 0.74 12.35
N GLY A 36 5.75 1.41 11.20
CA GLY A 36 6.18 2.81 11.05
C GLY A 36 5.09 3.73 11.54
N GLY A 37 5.13 4.08 12.82
CA GLY A 37 4.16 4.96 13.44
C GLY A 37 4.31 6.42 13.02
N THR A 38 3.24 7.21 13.21
CA THR A 38 3.21 8.65 12.94
C THR A 38 3.55 8.99 11.48
N ALA A 39 3.05 8.18 10.55
CA ALA A 39 3.28 8.34 9.10
C ALA A 39 2.33 9.36 8.44
N GLY A 40 1.64 10.17 9.23
CA GLY A 40 0.66 11.16 8.75
C GLY A 40 1.32 12.37 8.10
N ARG A 41 1.53 12.32 6.81
CA ARG A 41 2.20 13.35 6.00
C ARG A 41 1.57 14.73 6.10
N THR A 42 0.25 14.79 6.30
CA THR A 42 -0.52 16.05 6.35
C THR A 42 -0.91 16.46 7.76
N THR A 43 -0.72 15.59 8.76
CA THR A 43 -1.26 15.74 10.12
C THR A 43 -0.20 16.05 11.17
N LEU A 44 1.06 16.16 10.74
CA LEU A 44 2.22 16.43 11.59
C LEU A 44 2.75 17.87 11.41
N ALA A 45 1.87 18.83 11.23
CA ALA A 45 2.23 20.20 10.86
C ALA A 45 3.14 20.93 11.86
N GLY A 46 3.20 20.51 13.11
CA GLY A 46 4.05 21.12 14.14
C GLY A 46 5.37 20.41 14.41
N GLU A 47 5.63 19.26 13.77
CA GLU A 47 6.72 18.37 14.18
C GLU A 47 7.99 18.45 13.30
N GLY A 48 8.01 19.30 12.29
CA GLY A 48 9.12 19.46 11.36
C GLY A 48 9.23 18.37 10.30
N LEU A 49 10.00 18.62 9.25
CA LEU A 49 10.13 17.76 8.06
C LEU A 49 10.61 16.35 8.37
N GLN A 50 11.45 16.18 9.39
CA GLN A 50 12.01 14.88 9.74
C GLN A 50 10.97 13.86 10.25
N HIS A 51 9.80 14.32 10.67
CA HIS A 51 8.69 13.46 11.08
C HIS A 51 7.70 13.16 9.95
N GLN A 52 7.75 13.91 8.86
CA GLN A 52 6.85 13.74 7.73
C GLN A 52 7.40 12.66 6.80
N ASP A 53 6.79 11.48 6.84
CA ASP A 53 7.23 10.36 6.02
C ASP A 53 6.89 10.55 4.55
N GLY A 54 7.91 10.70 3.72
CA GLY A 54 7.78 10.78 2.27
C GLY A 54 8.50 9.65 1.53
N HIS A 55 9.33 8.85 2.21
CA HIS A 55 10.21 7.91 1.52
C HIS A 55 10.64 6.67 2.32
N SER A 56 10.05 6.36 3.47
CA SER A 56 10.40 5.13 4.21
C SER A 56 10.16 3.86 3.38
N HIS A 57 9.13 3.85 2.54
CA HIS A 57 8.84 2.76 1.61
C HIS A 57 9.91 2.59 0.52
N LEU A 58 10.58 3.66 0.10
CA LEU A 58 11.71 3.57 -0.83
C LEU A 58 12.91 2.87 -0.19
N LEU A 59 13.14 3.11 1.12
CA LEU A 59 14.18 2.42 1.88
C LEU A 59 13.83 0.95 2.15
N ALA A 60 12.54 0.62 2.25
CA ALA A 60 12.08 -0.76 2.38
C ALA A 60 12.12 -1.55 1.07
N LEU A 61 11.99 -0.89 -0.09
CA LEU A 61 11.88 -1.51 -1.40
C LEU A 61 13.06 -2.46 -1.75
N PRO A 62 14.33 -2.12 -1.50
CA PRO A 62 15.46 -2.98 -1.87
C PRO A 62 15.59 -4.23 -0.99
N VAL A 63 14.95 -4.29 0.18
CA VAL A 63 15.02 -5.46 1.07
C VAL A 63 14.14 -6.58 0.52
N PRO A 64 14.70 -7.71 0.02
CA PRO A 64 13.97 -8.62 -0.89
C PRO A 64 12.80 -9.37 -0.23
N ASN A 65 12.90 -9.69 1.05
CA ASN A 65 11.88 -10.41 1.81
C ASN A 65 11.06 -9.52 2.77
N LEU A 66 11.20 -8.19 2.68
CA LEU A 66 10.38 -7.22 3.39
C LEU A 66 9.19 -6.81 2.52
N LEU A 67 7.98 -7.09 2.96
CA LEU A 67 6.75 -6.66 2.31
C LEU A 67 6.26 -5.36 2.94
N ALA A 68 6.24 -4.27 2.17
CA ALA A 68 5.94 -2.94 2.69
C ALA A 68 4.58 -2.44 2.22
N TYR A 69 3.76 -1.96 3.16
CA TYR A 69 2.39 -1.48 2.92
C TYR A 69 2.15 -0.13 3.57
N ASP A 70 1.36 0.72 2.90
CA ASP A 70 0.91 2.04 3.36
C ASP A 70 -0.63 2.10 3.44
N PRO A 71 -1.25 1.33 4.36
CA PRO A 71 -2.70 1.24 4.47
C PRO A 71 -3.29 2.55 5.00
N ALA A 72 -4.50 2.89 4.55
CA ALA A 72 -5.27 4.02 5.02
C ALA A 72 -6.30 3.64 6.08
N TYR A 73 -6.86 2.43 6.00
CA TYR A 73 -7.99 2.00 6.80
C TYR A 73 -7.72 0.74 7.64
N ALA A 74 -8.43 0.62 8.74
CA ALA A 74 -8.30 -0.51 9.66
C ALA A 74 -8.56 -1.87 9.00
N HIS A 75 -9.51 -1.95 8.06
CA HIS A 75 -9.78 -3.19 7.35
C HIS A 75 -8.60 -3.62 6.45
N GLU A 76 -7.89 -2.67 5.85
CA GLU A 76 -6.67 -2.95 5.08
C GLU A 76 -5.58 -3.53 5.98
N ILE A 77 -5.35 -2.89 7.14
CA ILE A 77 -4.39 -3.38 8.15
C ILE A 77 -4.78 -4.79 8.59
N ALA A 78 -6.05 -5.03 8.92
CA ALA A 78 -6.52 -6.35 9.36
C ALA A 78 -6.29 -7.45 8.32
N VAL A 79 -6.55 -7.16 7.03
CA VAL A 79 -6.32 -8.09 5.92
C VAL A 79 -4.83 -8.40 5.77
N ILE A 80 -3.97 -7.38 5.80
CA ILE A 80 -2.52 -7.53 5.65
C ILE A 80 -1.94 -8.32 6.83
N LEU A 81 -2.32 -8.00 8.07
CA LEU A 81 -1.86 -8.72 9.25
C LEU A 81 -2.30 -10.18 9.24
N GLN A 82 -3.57 -10.45 8.91
CA GLN A 82 -4.09 -11.82 8.83
C GLN A 82 -3.34 -12.65 7.79
N ASP A 83 -3.10 -12.10 6.60
CA ASP A 83 -2.33 -12.76 5.55
C ASP A 83 -0.87 -12.98 5.98
N GLY A 84 -0.26 -11.96 6.57
CA GLY A 84 1.12 -12.02 7.05
C GLY A 84 1.32 -13.08 8.12
N ILE A 85 0.41 -13.18 9.08
CA ILE A 85 0.44 -14.23 10.12
C ILE A 85 0.34 -15.62 9.46
N LYS A 86 -0.61 -15.79 8.54
CA LYS A 86 -0.78 -17.05 7.81
C LYS A 86 0.50 -17.43 7.06
N ARG A 87 1.06 -16.54 6.25
CA ARG A 87 2.25 -16.79 5.43
C ARG A 87 3.49 -17.08 6.27
N MET A 88 3.76 -16.25 7.28
CA MET A 88 4.95 -16.39 8.11
C MET A 88 4.90 -17.59 9.06
N TYR A 89 3.76 -17.82 9.72
CA TYR A 89 3.66 -18.79 10.82
C TYR A 89 2.84 -20.02 10.45
N GLY A 90 1.92 -19.94 9.49
CA GLY A 90 1.20 -21.08 8.95
C GLY A 90 1.95 -21.77 7.81
N ASP A 91 2.32 -21.00 6.80
CA ASP A 91 2.95 -21.53 5.58
C ASP A 91 4.49 -21.57 5.67
N GLY A 92 5.08 -20.94 6.67
CA GLY A 92 6.52 -20.98 6.94
C GLY A 92 7.38 -20.10 6.05
N GLU A 93 6.80 -19.14 5.32
CA GLU A 93 7.54 -18.25 4.42
C GLU A 93 8.58 -17.40 5.17
N SER A 94 9.74 -17.18 4.53
CA SER A 94 10.81 -16.34 5.06
C SER A 94 10.61 -14.89 4.62
N ILE A 95 9.57 -14.26 5.14
CA ILE A 95 9.20 -12.86 4.90
C ILE A 95 8.91 -12.15 6.22
N PHE A 96 8.95 -10.84 6.20
CA PHE A 96 8.46 -9.97 7.28
C PHE A 96 7.82 -8.73 6.69
N TYR A 97 7.11 -7.97 7.51
CA TYR A 97 6.26 -6.88 7.03
C TYR A 97 6.70 -5.54 7.60
N TYR A 98 6.55 -4.49 6.78
CA TYR A 98 6.61 -3.09 7.19
C TYR A 98 5.30 -2.41 6.85
N LEU A 99 4.59 -1.86 7.85
CA LEU A 99 3.35 -1.12 7.66
C LEU A 99 3.53 0.29 8.22
N THR A 100 3.23 1.30 7.42
CA THR A 100 3.07 2.66 7.94
C THR A 100 1.69 2.81 8.57
N VAL A 101 1.64 3.41 9.76
CA VAL A 101 0.41 3.66 10.50
C VAL A 101 0.35 5.11 10.98
N MET A 102 -0.85 5.64 11.07
CA MET A 102 -1.10 7.04 11.39
C MET A 102 -1.69 7.20 12.78
N ASN A 103 -1.52 8.39 13.34
CA ASN A 103 -2.12 8.82 14.60
C ASN A 103 -3.34 9.77 14.42
N GLU A 104 -3.83 9.93 13.21
CA GLU A 104 -5.00 10.72 12.91
C GLU A 104 -6.29 9.89 13.03
N GLN A 105 -7.34 10.50 13.57
CA GLN A 105 -8.67 9.90 13.64
C GLN A 105 -9.53 10.37 12.47
N TYR A 106 -10.07 9.43 11.71
CA TYR A 106 -11.02 9.65 10.64
C TYR A 106 -12.00 8.48 10.49
N ALA A 107 -13.08 8.71 9.75
CA ALA A 107 -14.09 7.69 9.51
C ALA A 107 -13.50 6.44 8.85
N GLN A 108 -13.84 5.28 9.37
CA GLN A 108 -13.40 3.98 8.89
C GLN A 108 -14.53 3.33 8.07
N PRO A 109 -14.46 3.32 6.73
CA PRO A 109 -15.49 2.68 5.92
C PRO A 109 -15.44 1.15 6.07
N ALA A 110 -16.58 0.51 5.77
CA ALA A 110 -16.60 -0.93 5.62
C ALA A 110 -15.69 -1.35 4.44
N MET A 111 -15.10 -2.54 4.54
CA MET A 111 -14.32 -3.10 3.45
C MET A 111 -15.24 -3.38 2.23
N PRO A 112 -14.91 -2.90 1.03
CA PRO A 112 -15.66 -3.25 -0.16
C PRO A 112 -15.62 -4.77 -0.42
N GLU A 113 -16.71 -5.29 -0.96
CA GLU A 113 -16.79 -6.70 -1.33
C GLU A 113 -15.70 -7.06 -2.35
N GLY A 114 -15.03 -8.19 -2.17
CA GLY A 114 -13.95 -8.64 -3.06
C GLY A 114 -12.63 -7.88 -2.95
N ALA A 115 -12.51 -6.86 -2.09
CA ALA A 115 -11.30 -6.02 -1.99
C ALA A 115 -10.07 -6.76 -1.45
N ARG A 116 -10.23 -7.90 -0.76
CA ARG A 116 -9.13 -8.61 -0.08
C ARG A 116 -7.92 -8.87 -0.98
N GLU A 117 -8.13 -9.39 -2.18
CA GLU A 117 -7.04 -9.68 -3.11
C GLU A 117 -6.28 -8.42 -3.51
N GLY A 118 -7.01 -7.36 -3.86
CA GLY A 118 -6.43 -6.09 -4.25
C GLY A 118 -5.67 -5.40 -3.11
N ILE A 119 -6.17 -5.51 -1.87
CA ILE A 119 -5.44 -5.02 -0.67
C ILE A 119 -4.07 -5.68 -0.58
N LEU A 120 -3.99 -6.99 -0.77
CA LEU A 120 -2.73 -7.75 -0.69
C LEU A 120 -1.81 -7.51 -1.88
N LYS A 121 -2.37 -7.33 -3.07
CA LYS A 121 -1.62 -7.02 -4.30
C LYS A 121 -1.21 -5.55 -4.42
N GLY A 122 -1.71 -4.68 -3.54
CA GLY A 122 -1.29 -3.29 -3.45
C GLY A 122 -2.24 -2.26 -4.07
N LEU A 123 -3.35 -2.66 -4.72
CA LEU A 123 -4.31 -1.75 -5.35
C LEU A 123 -5.70 -2.37 -5.42
N TYR A 124 -6.72 -1.62 -4.98
CA TYR A 124 -8.13 -1.98 -5.19
C TYR A 124 -9.00 -0.73 -5.38
N LYS A 125 -10.14 -0.88 -6.06
CA LYS A 125 -11.12 0.21 -6.20
C LYS A 125 -11.86 0.40 -4.88
N LEU A 126 -11.66 1.58 -4.28
CA LEU A 126 -12.31 1.95 -3.02
C LEU A 126 -13.70 2.55 -3.23
N ALA A 127 -13.80 3.51 -4.16
CA ALA A 127 -15.06 4.20 -4.43
C ALA A 127 -15.27 4.44 -5.92
N PRO A 128 -16.43 4.04 -6.46
CA PRO A 128 -16.78 4.36 -7.85
C PRO A 128 -17.12 5.85 -8.00
N ALA A 129 -17.06 6.33 -9.23
CA ALA A 129 -17.43 7.70 -9.56
C ALA A 129 -18.92 7.97 -9.20
N PRO A 130 -19.22 9.06 -8.47
CA PRO A 130 -20.60 9.41 -8.11
C PRO A 130 -21.46 9.81 -9.30
N ASN A 131 -20.86 10.20 -10.43
CA ASN A 131 -21.51 10.63 -11.65
C ASN A 131 -20.98 9.85 -12.89
N PRO A 132 -21.17 8.54 -12.99
CA PRO A 132 -20.51 7.68 -14.00
C PRO A 132 -20.86 8.03 -15.46
N LYS A 133 -21.93 8.81 -15.68
CA LYS A 133 -22.36 9.27 -17.01
C LYS A 133 -21.65 10.54 -17.50
N ALA A 134 -20.83 11.19 -16.66
CA ALA A 134 -20.08 12.37 -17.05
C ALA A 134 -19.14 12.05 -18.22
N LYS A 135 -18.95 13.03 -19.13
CA LYS A 135 -18.12 12.86 -20.34
C LYS A 135 -16.63 12.76 -20.00
N LEU A 136 -16.19 13.58 -19.04
CA LEU A 136 -14.80 13.54 -18.58
C LEU A 136 -14.66 12.47 -17.51
N LYS A 137 -13.60 11.69 -17.63
CA LYS A 137 -13.29 10.57 -16.73
C LYS A 137 -11.92 10.75 -16.12
N ALA A 138 -11.70 10.23 -14.93
CA ALA A 138 -10.38 10.20 -14.28
C ALA A 138 -10.26 9.00 -13.35
N GLN A 139 -9.03 8.59 -13.07
CA GLN A 139 -8.69 7.60 -12.07
C GLN A 139 -7.83 8.28 -11.00
N LEU A 140 -8.28 8.28 -9.76
CA LEU A 140 -7.57 8.88 -8.64
C LEU A 140 -6.98 7.78 -7.77
N LEU A 141 -5.68 7.84 -7.55
CA LEU A 141 -4.95 6.88 -6.74
C LEU A 141 -4.40 7.56 -5.49
N GLY A 142 -4.57 6.95 -4.33
CA GLY A 142 -4.02 7.46 -3.07
C GLY A 142 -3.68 6.35 -2.09
N SER A 143 -2.79 6.66 -1.15
CA SER A 143 -2.38 5.73 -0.10
C SER A 143 -2.32 6.41 1.25
N GLY A 144 -2.40 5.63 2.32
CA GLY A 144 -2.18 6.10 3.69
C GLY A 144 -2.97 7.37 4.03
N ALA A 145 -2.32 8.33 4.66
CA ALA A 145 -2.91 9.61 5.09
C ALA A 145 -3.47 10.47 3.94
N ILE A 146 -3.07 10.24 2.70
CA ILE A 146 -3.50 11.02 1.55
C ILE A 146 -4.84 10.54 0.99
N LEU A 147 -5.24 9.29 1.25
CA LEU A 147 -6.46 8.73 0.66
C LEU A 147 -7.75 9.49 1.05
N PRO A 148 -7.94 10.00 2.27
CA PRO A 148 -9.07 10.88 2.59
C PRO A 148 -9.10 12.16 1.74
N GLU A 149 -7.95 12.73 1.42
CA GLU A 149 -7.86 13.92 0.56
C GLU A 149 -8.22 13.58 -0.91
N VAL A 150 -7.89 12.38 -1.37
CA VAL A 150 -8.31 11.89 -2.69
C VAL A 150 -9.83 11.75 -2.79
N LEU A 151 -10.50 11.30 -1.72
CA LEU A 151 -11.97 11.26 -1.67
C LEU A 151 -12.60 12.65 -1.70
N LYS A 152 -12.00 13.64 -1.02
CA LYS A 152 -12.42 15.05 -1.12
C LYS A 152 -12.22 15.60 -2.54
N ALA A 153 -11.12 15.25 -3.19
CA ALA A 153 -10.87 15.62 -4.57
C ALA A 153 -11.90 15.01 -5.53
N GLN A 154 -12.30 13.75 -5.33
CA GLN A 154 -13.37 13.10 -6.09
C GLN A 154 -14.69 13.91 -6.02
N ALA A 155 -15.09 14.29 -4.81
CA ALA A 155 -16.30 15.09 -4.60
C ALA A 155 -16.21 16.45 -5.32
N LEU A 156 -15.09 17.15 -5.17
CA LEU A 156 -14.84 18.43 -5.81
C LEU A 156 -14.89 18.34 -7.35
N LEU A 157 -14.26 17.31 -7.93
CA LEU A 157 -14.27 17.04 -9.35
C LEU A 157 -15.69 16.78 -9.88
N ALA A 158 -16.48 16.00 -9.16
CA ALA A 158 -17.86 15.72 -9.52
C ALA A 158 -18.74 16.97 -9.47
N GLU A 159 -18.66 17.75 -8.39
CA GLU A 159 -19.51 18.92 -8.16
C GLU A 159 -19.17 20.09 -9.07
N LYS A 160 -17.91 20.52 -9.07
CA LYS A 160 -17.48 21.74 -9.78
C LYS A 160 -17.13 21.50 -11.24
N TYR A 161 -16.46 20.39 -11.55
CA TYR A 161 -15.88 20.17 -12.87
C TYR A 161 -16.62 19.15 -13.71
N LYS A 162 -17.63 18.47 -13.14
CA LYS A 162 -18.43 17.45 -13.81
C LYS A 162 -17.57 16.29 -14.36
N VAL A 163 -16.49 15.97 -13.66
CA VAL A 163 -15.61 14.85 -13.95
C VAL A 163 -16.05 13.63 -13.14
N ALA A 164 -16.20 12.48 -13.81
CA ALA A 164 -16.42 11.20 -13.14
C ALA A 164 -15.07 10.59 -12.77
N ALA A 165 -14.75 10.55 -11.49
CA ALA A 165 -13.48 10.00 -11.02
C ALA A 165 -13.73 8.78 -10.14
N ASP A 166 -13.12 7.64 -10.47
CA ASP A 166 -13.02 6.50 -9.56
C ASP A 166 -11.87 6.73 -8.57
N VAL A 167 -12.00 6.25 -7.34
CA VAL A 167 -10.92 6.30 -6.34
C VAL A 167 -10.41 4.90 -6.06
N TRP A 168 -9.09 4.78 -6.10
CA TRP A 168 -8.35 3.57 -5.81
C TRP A 168 -7.50 3.75 -4.56
N SER A 169 -7.59 2.80 -3.64
CA SER A 169 -6.64 2.71 -2.54
C SER A 169 -5.42 1.93 -2.98
N VAL A 170 -4.27 2.59 -2.90
CA VAL A 170 -2.96 1.96 -3.14
C VAL A 170 -2.38 1.58 -1.79
N THR A 171 -2.60 0.34 -1.40
CA THR A 171 -2.06 -0.17 -0.13
C THR A 171 -0.57 -0.45 -0.19
N SER A 172 0.01 -0.62 -1.40
CA SER A 172 1.44 -0.87 -1.55
C SER A 172 1.97 -0.54 -2.95
N TYR A 173 2.63 0.59 -3.10
CA TYR A 173 3.41 0.89 -4.31
C TYR A 173 4.60 -0.07 -4.50
N THR A 174 5.17 -0.57 -3.41
CA THR A 174 6.31 -1.50 -3.48
C THR A 174 5.91 -2.85 -4.05
N GLN A 175 4.72 -3.35 -3.70
CA GLN A 175 4.20 -4.60 -4.27
C GLN A 175 3.82 -4.43 -5.73
N LEU A 176 3.20 -3.32 -6.12
CA LEU A 176 2.91 -3.01 -7.52
C LEU A 176 4.17 -2.92 -8.36
N TYR A 177 5.23 -2.29 -7.85
CA TYR A 177 6.53 -2.22 -8.52
C TYR A 177 7.16 -3.60 -8.72
N ARG A 178 7.13 -4.44 -7.66
CA ARG A 178 7.67 -5.81 -7.74
C ARG A 178 6.89 -6.67 -8.73
N ASP A 179 5.56 -6.57 -8.71
CA ASP A 179 4.68 -7.29 -9.64
C ASP A 179 4.97 -6.87 -11.10
N GLY A 180 5.09 -5.56 -11.36
CA GLY A 180 5.45 -5.03 -12.67
C GLY A 180 6.77 -5.60 -13.18
N ASN A 181 7.83 -5.49 -12.37
CA ASN A 181 9.14 -6.03 -12.73
C ASN A 181 9.13 -7.57 -12.92
N ALA A 182 8.36 -8.30 -12.11
CA ALA A 182 8.22 -9.74 -12.26
C ALA A 182 7.53 -10.11 -13.57
N CYS A 183 6.49 -9.37 -13.96
CA CYS A 183 5.83 -9.54 -15.25
C CYS A 183 6.78 -9.24 -16.43
N ASP A 184 7.47 -8.11 -16.38
CA ASP A 184 8.42 -7.72 -17.43
C ASP A 184 9.54 -8.74 -17.60
N ARG A 185 10.14 -9.17 -16.49
CA ARG A 185 11.17 -10.21 -16.49
C ARG A 185 10.65 -11.53 -17.05
N TRP A 186 9.45 -11.93 -16.64
CA TRP A 186 8.86 -13.18 -17.13
C TRP A 186 8.60 -13.11 -18.64
N ASN A 187 8.02 -12.02 -19.12
CA ASN A 187 7.72 -11.79 -20.54
C ASN A 187 9.00 -11.80 -21.39
N LEU A 188 10.07 -11.19 -20.87
CA LEU A 188 11.38 -11.21 -21.54
C LEU A 188 11.94 -12.62 -21.67
N LEU A 189 11.76 -13.47 -20.66
CA LEU A 189 12.31 -14.84 -20.62
C LEU A 189 11.42 -15.86 -21.35
N HIS A 190 10.16 -15.51 -21.64
CA HIS A 190 9.18 -16.42 -22.24
C HIS A 190 8.51 -15.79 -23.48
N PRO A 191 9.29 -15.42 -24.53
CA PRO A 191 8.76 -14.67 -25.69
C PRO A 191 7.73 -15.46 -26.52
N GLY A 192 7.65 -16.77 -26.35
CA GLY A 192 6.70 -17.65 -27.05
C GLY A 192 5.39 -17.91 -26.28
N GLU A 193 5.24 -17.36 -25.09
CA GLU A 193 4.08 -17.54 -24.24
C GLU A 193 3.21 -16.26 -24.19
N ALA A 194 1.94 -16.39 -23.75
CA ALA A 194 1.08 -15.25 -23.55
C ALA A 194 1.66 -14.33 -22.47
N PRO A 195 1.79 -13.02 -22.74
CA PRO A 195 2.43 -12.11 -21.80
C PRO A 195 1.64 -11.98 -20.50
N ARG A 196 2.33 -11.98 -19.38
CA ARG A 196 1.77 -11.64 -18.07
C ARG A 196 1.52 -10.14 -18.00
N ARG A 197 0.41 -9.78 -17.39
CA ARG A 197 0.00 -8.38 -17.23
C ARG A 197 0.13 -7.98 -15.75
N PRO A 198 0.82 -6.87 -15.42
CA PRO A 198 0.88 -6.37 -14.06
C PRO A 198 -0.50 -6.14 -13.44
N TRP A 199 -0.62 -6.30 -12.13
CA TRP A 199 -1.89 -6.11 -11.42
C TRP A 199 -2.51 -4.73 -11.67
N ILE A 200 -1.71 -3.68 -11.60
CA ILE A 200 -2.16 -2.31 -11.89
C ILE A 200 -2.75 -2.20 -13.32
N THR A 201 -2.09 -2.83 -14.29
CA THR A 201 -2.58 -2.85 -15.68
C THR A 201 -3.90 -3.60 -15.79
N GLN A 202 -4.08 -4.69 -15.04
CA GLN A 202 -5.36 -5.43 -15.02
C GLN A 202 -6.47 -4.60 -14.39
N CYS A 203 -6.19 -3.92 -13.27
CA CYS A 203 -7.16 -3.06 -12.57
C CYS A 203 -7.63 -1.88 -13.42
N LEU A 204 -6.73 -1.27 -14.19
CA LEU A 204 -7.00 -0.05 -14.95
C LEU A 204 -7.28 -0.31 -16.45
N ALA A 205 -7.30 -1.56 -16.91
CA ALA A 205 -7.44 -1.89 -18.34
C ALA A 205 -8.71 -1.31 -18.99
N ASP A 206 -9.82 -1.34 -18.27
CA ASP A 206 -11.12 -0.85 -18.74
C ASP A 206 -11.52 0.46 -18.05
N ALA A 207 -10.59 1.09 -17.34
CA ALA A 207 -10.83 2.31 -16.60
C ALA A 207 -10.58 3.53 -17.51
N PRO A 208 -11.62 4.30 -17.84
CA PRO A 208 -11.48 5.48 -18.68
C PRO A 208 -10.81 6.62 -17.89
N GLY A 209 -9.91 7.35 -18.53
CA GLY A 209 -9.23 8.51 -17.95
C GLY A 209 -7.74 8.53 -18.21
#